data_8deba88b045e8c80c35410adc5b575db
#
_entry.id   8deba88b045e8c80c35410adc5b575db
#
_cell.length_a   1.000
_cell.length_b   1.000
_cell.length_c   1.000
_cell.angle_alpha   90.00
_cell.angle_beta   90.00
_cell.angle_gamma   90.00
#
_symmetry.space_group_name_H-M   'P 1'
#
loop_
_entity.id
_entity.type
_entity.pdbx_description
1 polymer ?
#
loop_
_entity_poly.entity_id
_entity_poly.type
_entity_poly.pdbx_seq_one_letter_code
_entity_poly.pdbx_strand_id
1 'polypeptide(L)'
;MSAVIAPEAAGGPEQLIWALLAEVPDPELPVLSIVDLGIVRHVRQDLDGRLHVGLTPTYSGCPATEVIRIAVRAALDAGGYADAVLEEVLSPPWTSEWLTSAARAKLTAFGIAPPEEPVLSPRRLWQAPLVTCPRCGSRATERVSEFGSTPCKAHYRCSACQEPFDYFKCL
;
A
#
# COMPACT_ATOMS: atom_id res chain seq x y z
N MET A 1 15.91 -1.69 -11.13
CA MET A 1 14.80 -0.72 -11.31
C MET A 1 13.67 -1.47 -12.01
N SER A 2 12.80 -2.15 -11.24
CA SER A 2 11.60 -2.79 -11.79
C SER A 2 10.40 -2.01 -11.27
N ALA A 3 9.97 -1.07 -12.10
CA ALA A 3 8.75 -0.31 -11.87
C ALA A 3 7.55 -1.26 -11.73
N VAL A 4 6.60 -0.90 -10.87
CA VAL A 4 5.24 -1.43 -10.92
C VAL A 4 4.74 -1.14 -12.32
N ILE A 5 4.54 -2.18 -13.13
CA ILE A 5 3.97 -2.03 -14.46
C ILE A 5 2.47 -1.79 -14.23
N ALA A 6 2.09 -0.52 -14.24
CA ALA A 6 0.68 -0.18 -14.43
C ALA A 6 0.25 -0.73 -15.79
N PRO A 7 -0.95 -1.31 -15.94
CA PRO A 7 -1.39 -1.93 -17.17
C PRO A 7 -1.43 -0.92 -18.30
N GLU A 8 -0.61 -1.13 -19.34
CA GLU A 8 -0.76 -0.44 -20.60
C GLU A 8 -2.07 -0.90 -21.29
N ALA A 9 -2.72 0.03 -21.95
CA ALA A 9 -4.04 -0.09 -22.52
C ALA A 9 -4.12 -1.15 -23.66
N ALA A 10 -4.48 -2.37 -23.30
CA ALA A 10 -5.02 -3.35 -24.25
C ALA A 10 -6.05 -4.19 -23.48
N GLY A 11 -7.35 -4.08 -23.83
CA GLY A 11 -8.49 -4.68 -23.11
C GLY A 11 -8.48 -6.21 -23.12
N GLY A 12 -7.60 -6.81 -22.34
CA GLY A 12 -7.51 -8.25 -22.14
C GLY A 12 -8.08 -8.69 -20.78
N PRO A 13 -8.22 -10.00 -20.51
CA PRO A 13 -8.73 -10.53 -19.25
C PRO A 13 -7.93 -10.04 -18.03
N GLU A 14 -6.64 -9.77 -18.19
CA GLU A 14 -5.77 -9.25 -17.12
C GLU A 14 -6.24 -7.88 -16.60
N GLN A 15 -6.70 -6.98 -17.49
CA GLN A 15 -7.20 -5.66 -17.08
C GLN A 15 -8.50 -5.76 -16.27
N LEU A 16 -9.39 -6.68 -16.64
CA LEU A 16 -10.62 -6.91 -15.87
C LEU A 16 -10.29 -7.35 -14.45
N ILE A 17 -9.23 -8.15 -14.28
CA ILE A 17 -8.78 -8.61 -12.98
C ILE A 17 -8.10 -7.50 -12.20
N TRP A 18 -7.27 -6.67 -12.83
CA TRP A 18 -6.72 -5.48 -12.18
C TRP A 18 -7.83 -4.56 -11.67
N ALA A 19 -8.89 -4.34 -12.47
CA ALA A 19 -10.05 -3.56 -12.05
C ALA A 19 -10.80 -4.20 -10.89
N LEU A 20 -11.01 -5.52 -10.93
CA LEU A 20 -11.64 -6.28 -9.85
C LEU A 20 -10.84 -6.16 -8.55
N LEU A 21 -9.52 -6.31 -8.61
CA LEU A 21 -8.63 -6.23 -7.45
C LEU A 21 -8.49 -4.79 -6.92
N ALA A 22 -8.71 -3.78 -7.76
CA ALA A 22 -8.73 -2.39 -7.32
C ALA A 22 -9.93 -2.06 -6.42
N GLU A 23 -10.96 -2.89 -6.41
CA GLU A 23 -12.11 -2.75 -5.50
C GLU A 23 -11.90 -3.47 -4.15
N VAL A 24 -10.81 -4.22 -3.98
CA VAL A 24 -10.48 -4.89 -2.72
C VAL A 24 -9.76 -3.91 -1.80
N PRO A 25 -10.38 -3.46 -0.69
CA PRO A 25 -9.75 -2.54 0.24
C PRO A 25 -8.70 -3.24 1.11
N ASP A 26 -7.69 -2.48 1.52
CA ASP A 26 -6.79 -2.93 2.58
C ASP A 26 -7.51 -2.89 3.94
N PRO A 27 -7.43 -3.95 4.77
CA PRO A 27 -8.15 -3.99 6.04
C PRO A 27 -7.64 -2.99 7.10
N GLU A 28 -6.38 -2.56 7.01
CA GLU A 28 -5.77 -1.60 7.93
C GLU A 28 -5.84 -0.15 7.41
N LEU A 29 -6.00 0.02 6.10
CA LEU A 29 -6.08 1.29 5.40
C LEU A 29 -7.25 1.28 4.39
N PRO A 30 -8.51 1.24 4.85
CA PRO A 30 -9.67 0.99 3.98
C PRO A 30 -9.91 2.07 2.91
N VAL A 31 -9.22 3.20 3.00
CA VAL A 31 -9.19 4.26 1.98
C VAL A 31 -8.34 3.89 0.76
N LEU A 32 -7.49 2.88 0.88
CA LEU A 32 -6.64 2.36 -0.18
C LEU A 32 -7.08 0.96 -0.58
N SER A 33 -7.01 0.66 -1.86
CA SER A 33 -7.10 -0.71 -2.35
C SER A 33 -5.73 -1.39 -2.27
N ILE A 34 -5.73 -2.72 -2.35
CA ILE A 34 -4.50 -3.51 -2.45
C ILE A 34 -3.68 -3.19 -3.71
N VAL A 35 -4.33 -2.64 -4.74
CA VAL A 35 -3.67 -2.14 -5.96
C VAL A 35 -3.02 -0.79 -5.70
N ASP A 36 -3.71 0.14 -5.01
CA ASP A 36 -3.17 1.43 -4.58
C ASP A 36 -1.88 1.27 -3.77
N LEU A 37 -1.83 0.24 -2.93
CA LEU A 37 -0.68 -0.09 -2.08
C LEU A 37 0.44 -0.84 -2.82
N GLY A 38 0.21 -1.28 -4.07
CA GLY A 38 1.18 -2.10 -4.79
C GLY A 38 1.36 -3.50 -4.20
N ILE A 39 0.38 -4.00 -3.45
CA ILE A 39 0.34 -5.38 -2.92
C ILE A 39 0.15 -6.37 -4.06
N VAL A 40 -0.65 -6.02 -5.08
CA VAL A 40 -0.75 -6.81 -6.30
C VAL A 40 0.48 -6.54 -7.17
N ARG A 41 1.29 -7.58 -7.38
CA ARG A 41 2.57 -7.48 -8.11
C ARG A 41 2.45 -7.79 -9.59
N HIS A 42 1.63 -8.76 -9.92
CA HIS A 42 1.33 -9.15 -11.29
C HIS A 42 -0.01 -9.86 -11.38
N VAL A 43 -0.60 -9.76 -12.52
CA VAL A 43 -1.68 -10.60 -13.01
C VAL A 43 -1.19 -11.13 -14.34
N ARG A 44 -1.11 -12.44 -14.48
CA ARG A 44 -0.64 -13.09 -15.70
C ARG A 44 -1.44 -14.35 -15.99
N GLN A 45 -1.53 -14.71 -17.25
CA GLN A 45 -2.12 -15.96 -17.69
C GLN A 45 -1.02 -16.88 -18.19
N ASP A 46 -1.03 -18.14 -17.78
CA ASP A 46 -0.10 -19.15 -18.29
C ASP A 46 -0.54 -19.70 -19.68
N LEU A 47 0.28 -20.61 -20.22
CA LEU A 47 0.01 -21.20 -21.54
C LEU A 47 -1.28 -22.04 -21.57
N ASP A 48 -1.73 -22.55 -20.43
CA ASP A 48 -2.93 -23.35 -20.28
C ASP A 48 -4.17 -22.46 -20.04
N GLY A 49 -3.98 -21.13 -20.03
CA GLY A 49 -5.03 -20.15 -19.81
C GLY A 49 -5.36 -19.92 -18.32
N ARG A 50 -4.63 -20.54 -17.37
CA ARG A 50 -4.85 -20.34 -15.93
C ARG A 50 -4.29 -19.00 -15.48
N LEU A 51 -5.06 -18.32 -14.66
CA LEU A 51 -4.72 -17.03 -14.11
C LEU A 51 -3.82 -17.16 -12.88
N HIS A 52 -2.79 -16.33 -12.81
CA HIS A 52 -1.89 -16.19 -11.67
C HIS A 52 -1.91 -14.75 -11.15
N VAL A 53 -2.14 -14.58 -9.85
CA VAL A 53 -2.13 -13.29 -9.15
C VAL A 53 -1.04 -13.32 -8.09
N GLY A 54 -0.01 -12.48 -8.28
CA GLY A 54 1.09 -12.33 -7.34
C GLY A 54 0.76 -11.27 -6.28
N LEU A 55 0.88 -11.64 -5.02
CA LEU A 55 0.66 -10.76 -3.86
C LEU A 55 1.93 -10.64 -3.02
N THR A 56 2.25 -9.45 -2.55
CA THR A 56 3.37 -9.20 -1.64
C THR A 56 2.89 -8.59 -0.33
N PRO A 57 3.40 -9.02 0.83
CA PRO A 57 3.14 -8.30 2.08
C PRO A 57 3.92 -6.97 2.10
N THR A 58 3.40 -5.96 2.79
CA THR A 58 4.09 -4.68 2.98
C THR A 58 5.29 -4.80 3.93
N TYR A 59 5.28 -5.78 4.83
CA TYR A 59 6.42 -6.17 5.68
C TYR A 59 6.26 -7.63 6.10
N SER A 60 7.36 -8.27 6.46
CA SER A 60 7.35 -9.67 6.90
C SER A 60 6.51 -9.86 8.17
N GLY A 61 5.55 -10.77 8.12
CA GLY A 61 4.66 -11.05 9.25
C GLY A 61 3.50 -10.08 9.41
N CYS A 62 3.13 -9.32 8.36
CA CYS A 62 1.95 -8.46 8.36
C CYS A 62 0.68 -9.31 8.63
N PRO A 63 -0.08 -9.03 9.71
CA PRO A 63 -1.29 -9.79 10.03
C PRO A 63 -2.41 -9.60 9.00
N ALA A 64 -2.39 -8.50 8.24
CA ALA A 64 -3.34 -8.22 7.18
C ALA A 64 -3.19 -9.17 5.98
N THR A 65 -2.02 -9.80 5.78
CA THR A 65 -1.71 -10.62 4.59
C THR A 65 -2.74 -11.73 4.37
N GLU A 66 -3.11 -12.45 5.42
CA GLU A 66 -4.07 -13.55 5.29
C GLU A 66 -5.48 -13.05 5.00
N VAL A 67 -5.89 -11.94 5.64
CA VAL A 67 -7.18 -11.30 5.39
C VAL A 67 -7.27 -10.83 3.94
N ILE A 68 -6.19 -10.23 3.41
CA ILE A 68 -6.10 -9.80 2.02
C ILE A 68 -6.21 -11.01 1.08
N ARG A 69 -5.50 -12.11 1.35
CA ARG A 69 -5.58 -13.34 0.54
C ARG A 69 -7.00 -13.89 0.45
N ILE A 70 -7.72 -13.91 1.58
CA ILE A 70 -9.12 -14.34 1.65
C ILE A 70 -10.01 -13.38 0.82
N ALA A 71 -9.83 -12.08 0.97
CA ALA A 71 -10.60 -11.08 0.23
C ALA A 71 -10.36 -11.17 -1.29
N VAL A 72 -9.09 -11.32 -1.71
CA VAL A 72 -8.71 -11.53 -3.10
C VAL A 72 -9.33 -12.82 -3.65
N ARG A 73 -9.28 -13.94 -2.89
CA ARG A 73 -9.91 -15.19 -3.29
C ARG A 73 -11.40 -15.01 -3.52
N ALA A 74 -12.10 -14.38 -2.56
CA ALA A 74 -13.53 -14.11 -2.67
C ALA A 74 -13.89 -13.23 -3.88
N ALA A 75 -13.07 -12.20 -4.14
CA ALA A 75 -13.27 -11.33 -5.30
C ALA A 75 -13.09 -12.09 -6.62
N LEU A 76 -12.04 -12.93 -6.73
CA LEU A 76 -11.78 -13.74 -7.92
C LEU A 76 -12.89 -14.78 -8.14
N ASP A 77 -13.36 -15.45 -7.09
CA ASP A 77 -14.45 -16.42 -7.16
C ASP A 77 -15.74 -15.76 -7.64
N ALA A 78 -16.09 -14.60 -7.08
CA ALA A 78 -17.25 -13.81 -7.49
C ALA A 78 -17.14 -13.29 -8.94
N GLY A 79 -15.92 -13.02 -9.40
CA GLY A 79 -15.62 -12.62 -10.77
C GLY A 79 -15.60 -13.77 -11.79
N GLY A 80 -15.79 -15.03 -11.34
CA GLY A 80 -15.75 -16.20 -12.21
C GLY A 80 -14.35 -16.78 -12.44
N TYR A 81 -13.37 -16.42 -11.61
CA TYR A 81 -11.96 -16.86 -11.71
C TYR A 81 -11.57 -17.82 -10.57
N ALA A 82 -12.42 -18.79 -10.27
CA ALA A 82 -12.23 -19.73 -9.17
C ALA A 82 -10.93 -20.55 -9.30
N ASP A 83 -10.48 -20.82 -10.52
CA ASP A 83 -9.26 -21.59 -10.79
C ASP A 83 -7.97 -20.73 -10.73
N ALA A 84 -8.08 -19.42 -10.42
CA ALA A 84 -6.91 -18.55 -10.32
C ALA A 84 -5.99 -18.99 -9.17
N VAL A 85 -4.68 -18.91 -9.42
CA VAL A 85 -3.64 -19.24 -8.46
C VAL A 85 -3.16 -17.97 -7.77
N LEU A 86 -3.15 -17.96 -6.43
CA LEU A 86 -2.55 -16.88 -5.66
C LEU A 86 -1.10 -17.25 -5.32
N GLU A 87 -0.18 -16.41 -5.73
CA GLU A 87 1.25 -16.57 -5.50
C GLU A 87 1.74 -15.56 -4.47
N GLU A 88 2.66 -15.96 -3.62
CA GLU A 88 3.36 -15.04 -2.73
C GLU A 88 4.63 -14.54 -3.41
N VAL A 89 4.79 -13.22 -3.47
CA VAL A 89 5.94 -12.56 -4.11
C VAL A 89 6.74 -11.81 -3.05
N LEU A 90 7.89 -12.36 -2.67
CA LEU A 90 8.76 -11.78 -1.63
C LEU A 90 9.96 -11.01 -2.20
N SER A 91 10.22 -11.15 -3.51
CA SER A 91 11.33 -10.47 -4.17
C SER A 91 10.89 -9.77 -5.45
N PRO A 92 11.25 -8.49 -5.62
CA PRO A 92 11.85 -7.62 -4.63
C PRO A 92 10.90 -7.37 -3.44
N PRO A 93 11.44 -7.05 -2.24
CA PRO A 93 10.61 -6.72 -1.08
C PRO A 93 9.79 -5.47 -1.37
N TRP A 94 8.64 -5.37 -0.73
CA TRP A 94 7.77 -4.22 -0.86
C TRP A 94 8.47 -2.92 -0.36
N THR A 95 8.18 -1.82 -1.01
CA THR A 95 8.65 -0.49 -0.60
C THR A 95 7.54 0.54 -0.76
N SER A 96 7.52 1.54 0.12
CA SER A 96 6.57 2.66 0.07
C SER A 96 6.70 3.53 -1.19
N GLU A 97 7.76 3.37 -1.98
CA GLU A 97 7.92 4.01 -3.28
C GLU A 97 6.90 3.51 -4.32
N TRP A 98 6.30 2.34 -4.08
CA TRP A 98 5.28 1.77 -4.97
C TRP A 98 3.89 2.40 -4.80
N LEU A 99 3.70 3.20 -3.74
CA LEU A 99 2.50 4.01 -3.58
C LEU A 99 2.36 5.02 -4.72
N THR A 100 1.23 4.99 -5.40
CA THR A 100 0.94 5.97 -6.45
C THR A 100 0.71 7.37 -5.85
N SER A 101 0.81 8.40 -6.67
CA SER A 101 0.45 9.76 -6.25
C SER A 101 -1.02 9.86 -5.82
N ALA A 102 -1.90 9.11 -6.48
CA ALA A 102 -3.32 9.03 -6.11
C ALA A 102 -3.51 8.37 -4.73
N ALA A 103 -2.78 7.29 -4.43
CA ALA A 103 -2.79 6.64 -3.12
C ALA A 103 -2.31 7.60 -2.01
N ARG A 104 -1.23 8.34 -2.24
CA ARG A 104 -0.73 9.36 -1.30
C ARG A 104 -1.76 10.47 -1.06
N ALA A 105 -2.45 10.93 -2.10
CA ALA A 105 -3.53 11.92 -1.97
C ALA A 105 -4.71 11.38 -1.17
N LYS A 106 -5.12 10.11 -1.38
CA LYS A 106 -6.17 9.44 -0.61
C LYS A 106 -5.80 9.36 0.88
N LEU A 107 -4.55 8.98 1.22
CA LEU A 107 -4.07 8.97 2.61
C LEU A 107 -4.19 10.36 3.24
N THR A 108 -3.68 11.40 2.56
CA THR A 108 -3.73 12.78 3.06
C THR A 108 -5.17 13.24 3.30
N ALA A 109 -6.07 12.99 2.35
CA ALA A 109 -7.48 13.34 2.47
C ALA A 109 -8.17 12.61 3.64
N PHE A 110 -7.75 11.38 3.93
CA PHE A 110 -8.24 10.59 5.07
C PHE A 110 -7.65 11.05 6.41
N GLY A 111 -6.59 11.87 6.40
CA GLY A 111 -5.93 12.39 7.59
C GLY A 111 -4.74 11.56 8.06
N ILE A 112 -4.21 10.72 7.19
CA ILE A 112 -2.96 9.98 7.39
C ILE A 112 -1.87 10.67 6.58
N ALA A 113 -0.74 11.01 7.20
CA ALA A 113 0.40 11.54 6.47
C ALA A 113 1.04 10.42 5.63
N PRO A 114 1.17 10.58 4.31
CA PRO A 114 1.82 9.60 3.45
C PRO A 114 3.33 9.54 3.71
N PRO A 115 4.02 8.44 3.32
CA PRO A 115 5.47 8.37 3.43
C PRO A 115 6.10 9.50 2.63
N GLU A 116 6.96 10.29 3.27
CA GLU A 116 7.79 11.28 2.58
C GLU A 116 8.96 10.58 1.89
N GLU A 117 9.43 11.13 0.79
CA GLU A 117 10.60 10.57 0.10
C GLU A 117 11.81 10.53 1.03
N PRO A 118 12.54 9.41 1.07
CA PRO A 118 13.74 9.31 1.89
C PRO A 118 14.76 10.34 1.40
N VAL A 119 15.01 11.36 2.20
CA VAL A 119 16.16 12.24 1.97
C VAL A 119 17.40 11.44 2.36
N LEU A 120 18.11 10.92 1.36
CA LEU A 120 19.35 10.17 1.50
C LEU A 120 20.44 11.07 2.10
N SER A 121 20.40 11.27 3.42
CA SER A 121 21.42 11.96 4.19
C SER A 121 21.85 11.09 5.35
N PRO A 122 23.15 10.80 5.51
CA PRO A 122 23.65 9.99 6.62
C PRO A 122 23.27 10.52 8.01
N ARG A 123 23.04 11.84 8.14
CA ARG A 123 22.61 12.47 9.40
C ARG A 123 21.15 12.17 9.77
N ARG A 124 20.29 11.79 8.83
CA ARG A 124 18.86 11.51 9.07
C ARG A 124 18.56 10.08 9.47
N LEU A 125 19.50 9.16 9.37
CA LEU A 125 19.31 7.77 9.80
C LEU A 125 18.97 7.64 11.30
N TRP A 126 19.27 8.68 12.11
CA TRP A 126 19.06 8.69 13.56
C TRP A 126 17.99 9.68 14.01
N GLN A 127 17.35 10.39 13.11
CA GLN A 127 16.29 11.35 13.44
C GLN A 127 14.96 10.87 12.93
N ALA A 128 13.88 11.11 13.72
CA ALA A 128 12.53 10.90 13.25
C ALA A 128 12.29 11.72 11.96
N PRO A 129 11.60 11.16 10.94
CA PRO A 129 11.30 11.89 9.74
C PRO A 129 10.48 13.14 10.06
N LEU A 130 10.77 14.25 9.34
CA LEU A 130 9.95 15.45 9.39
C LEU A 130 8.69 15.20 8.56
N VAL A 131 7.58 15.01 9.23
CA VAL A 131 6.31 14.64 8.61
C VAL A 131 5.42 15.87 8.47
N THR A 132 4.84 16.07 7.30
CA THR A 132 3.88 17.15 7.06
C THR A 132 2.50 16.79 7.64
N CYS A 133 1.93 17.68 8.44
CA CYS A 133 0.59 17.49 9.00
C CYS A 133 -0.46 17.40 7.88
N PRO A 134 -1.25 16.33 7.78
CA PRO A 134 -2.26 16.19 6.72
C PRO A 134 -3.45 17.14 6.87
N ARG A 135 -3.60 17.77 8.05
CA ARG A 135 -4.70 18.69 8.35
C ARG A 135 -4.41 20.14 7.99
N CYS A 136 -3.22 20.65 8.35
CA CYS A 136 -2.89 22.06 8.18
C CYS A 136 -1.65 22.33 7.33
N GLY A 137 -0.96 21.28 6.86
CA GLY A 137 0.25 21.41 6.03
C GLY A 137 1.52 21.84 6.79
N SER A 138 1.45 22.04 8.10
CA SER A 138 2.61 22.43 8.90
C SER A 138 3.62 21.29 9.02
N ARG A 139 4.90 21.63 9.04
CA ARG A 139 6.01 20.70 9.34
C ARG A 139 6.44 20.74 10.81
N ALA A 140 5.80 21.57 11.63
CA ALA A 140 5.98 21.60 13.08
C ALA A 140 5.23 20.41 13.70
N THR A 141 5.79 19.21 13.55
CA THR A 141 5.21 17.95 14.01
C THR A 141 6.20 17.19 14.86
N GLU A 142 5.70 16.44 15.82
CA GLU A 142 6.49 15.60 16.71
C GLU A 142 5.97 14.16 16.70
N ARG A 143 6.88 13.19 16.77
CA ARG A 143 6.51 11.79 16.89
C ARG A 143 6.17 11.48 18.34
N VAL A 144 4.92 11.06 18.57
CA VAL A 144 4.42 10.64 19.90
C VAL A 144 4.76 9.18 20.16
N SER A 145 4.62 8.33 19.14
CA SER A 145 4.90 6.90 19.21
C SER A 145 5.44 6.36 17.90
N GLU A 146 6.39 5.41 17.98
CA GLU A 146 6.92 4.66 16.85
C GLU A 146 5.84 3.79 16.18
N PHE A 147 4.85 3.37 16.95
CA PHE A 147 3.74 2.54 16.50
C PHE A 147 2.43 3.28 16.70
N GLY A 148 1.62 3.34 15.64
CA GLY A 148 0.25 3.85 15.63
C GLY A 148 -0.77 2.74 15.87
N SER A 149 -1.92 2.83 15.20
CA SER A 149 -2.97 1.82 15.24
C SER A 149 -2.54 0.46 14.66
N THR A 150 -1.51 0.47 13.78
CA THR A 150 -0.89 -0.71 13.18
C THR A 150 0.62 -0.54 13.11
N PRO A 151 1.40 -1.63 12.99
CA PRO A 151 2.87 -1.55 12.93
C PRO A 151 3.43 -0.74 11.76
N CYS A 152 2.70 -0.65 10.64
CA CYS A 152 3.09 0.15 9.47
C CYS A 152 2.86 1.66 9.66
N LYS A 153 2.24 2.08 10.77
CA LYS A 153 1.97 3.48 11.09
C LYS A 153 2.73 3.92 12.34
N ALA A 154 3.09 5.19 12.40
CA ALA A 154 3.58 5.88 13.60
C ALA A 154 2.58 6.97 13.99
N HIS A 155 2.53 7.30 15.27
CA HIS A 155 1.63 8.33 15.78
C HIS A 155 2.37 9.65 15.97
N TYR A 156 1.79 10.71 15.41
CA TYR A 156 2.34 12.07 15.42
C TYR A 156 1.34 13.08 15.99
N ARG A 157 1.85 14.22 16.42
CA ARG A 157 1.05 15.40 16.80
C ARG A 157 1.59 16.63 16.09
N CYS A 158 0.70 17.47 15.59
CA CYS A 158 1.04 18.74 15.02
C CYS A 158 1.09 19.83 16.10
N SER A 159 2.23 20.54 16.24
CA SER A 159 2.36 21.64 17.19
C SER A 159 1.64 22.92 16.73
N ALA A 160 1.32 23.05 15.45
CA ALA A 160 0.62 24.22 14.90
C ALA A 160 -0.90 24.15 15.10
N CYS A 161 -1.55 23.04 14.73
CA CYS A 161 -3.00 22.88 14.86
C CYS A 161 -3.42 21.98 16.02
N GLN A 162 -2.48 21.41 16.76
CA GLN A 162 -2.67 20.52 17.92
C GLN A 162 -3.31 19.17 17.60
N GLU A 163 -3.60 18.86 16.33
CA GLU A 163 -4.23 17.61 15.92
C GLU A 163 -3.25 16.44 15.98
N PRO A 164 -3.65 15.31 16.56
CA PRO A 164 -2.97 14.04 16.40
C PRO A 164 -3.27 13.44 15.04
N PHE A 165 -2.33 12.69 14.47
CA PHE A 165 -2.52 11.98 13.20
C PHE A 165 -1.57 10.79 13.07
N ASP A 166 -1.94 9.84 12.21
CA ASP A 166 -1.06 8.72 11.87
C ASP A 166 -0.17 9.09 10.68
N TYR A 167 1.05 8.60 10.71
CA TYR A 167 2.01 8.65 9.61
C TYR A 167 2.22 7.23 9.07
N PHE A 168 2.00 7.02 7.79
CA PHE A 168 2.34 5.75 7.12
C PHE A 168 3.85 5.72 6.88
N LYS A 169 4.55 4.78 7.53
CA LYS A 169 6.02 4.74 7.55
C LYS A 169 6.62 4.39 6.19
N CYS A 170 7.82 4.87 5.92
CA CYS A 170 8.67 4.32 4.86
C CYS A 170 9.15 2.93 5.29
N LEU A 171 8.88 1.92 4.47
CA LEU A 171 9.26 0.52 4.64
C LEU A 171 10.11 0.07 3.47
#